data_27a046aba1ce8899d7a5f6ad1b8413f2
#
_entry.id   27a046aba1ce8899d7a5f6ad1b8413f2
#
_cell.length_a   1.000
_cell.length_b   1.000
_cell.length_c   1.000
_cell.angle_alpha   90.00
_cell.angle_beta   90.00
_cell.angle_gamma   90.00
#
_symmetry.space_group_name_H-M   'P 1'
#
loop_
_entity.id
_entity.type
_entity.pdbx_description
1 polymer ?
#
loop_
_entity_poly.entity_id
_entity_poly.type
_entity_poly.pdbx_seq_one_letter_code
_entity_poly.pdbx_strand_id
1 'polypeptide(L)'
;MCDIVCNVIVPIMCAIIGGGMTLWGVLITIRREKKAAYEQKIEEYKPFLFSLNENAKVNLDEMVFFTFGRGIESDAPAFISVEGRIKNIGQKACILDRIETSDCTYIPFDGNILDSGRVCQLLIYAETDLEAKWTLFVRDVLGNEYNYELLNVAERSFEIKNEVIYHDKKRVK
;
A
#
# COMPACT_ATOMS: atom_id res chain seq x y z
N MET A 1 -44.59 12.93 50.63
CA MET A 1 -43.69 13.38 49.58
C MET A 1 -42.41 12.54 49.45
N CYS A 2 -41.79 12.10 50.54
CA CYS A 2 -40.60 11.21 50.50
C CYS A 2 -40.86 9.85 49.84
N ASP A 3 -42.04 9.23 49.99
CA ASP A 3 -42.32 7.90 49.42
C ASP A 3 -42.31 7.88 47.87
N ILE A 4 -42.79 8.94 47.23
CA ILE A 4 -42.80 9.01 45.76
C ILE A 4 -41.38 9.19 45.21
N VAL A 5 -40.53 9.96 45.90
CA VAL A 5 -39.16 10.14 45.51
C VAL A 5 -38.35 8.85 45.59
N CYS A 6 -38.44 8.13 46.69
CA CYS A 6 -37.68 6.90 46.91
C CYS A 6 -38.21 5.71 46.10
N ASN A 7 -39.52 5.58 45.94
CA ASN A 7 -40.11 4.41 45.31
C ASN A 7 -40.32 4.52 43.79
N VAL A 8 -40.31 5.73 43.24
CA VAL A 8 -40.52 5.94 41.80
C VAL A 8 -39.33 6.64 41.13
N ILE A 9 -38.91 7.78 41.66
CA ILE A 9 -37.89 8.59 41.01
C ILE A 9 -36.52 7.91 41.05
N VAL A 10 -36.10 7.41 42.20
CA VAL A 10 -34.79 6.76 42.36
C VAL A 10 -34.64 5.52 41.46
N PRO A 11 -35.58 4.56 41.37
CA PRO A 11 -35.49 3.43 40.44
C PRO A 11 -35.43 3.87 38.98
N ILE A 12 -36.21 4.86 38.57
CA ILE A 12 -36.16 5.41 37.18
C ILE A 12 -34.81 5.99 36.88
N MET A 13 -34.25 6.80 37.75
CA MET A 13 -32.90 7.38 37.57
C MET A 13 -31.83 6.29 37.50
N CYS A 14 -31.89 5.26 38.36
CA CYS A 14 -30.96 4.15 38.29
C CYS A 14 -31.07 3.34 36.98
N ALA A 15 -32.28 3.16 36.45
CA ALA A 15 -32.52 2.48 35.18
C ALA A 15 -31.95 3.30 33.98
N ILE A 16 -32.13 4.64 34.00
CA ILE A 16 -31.61 5.53 32.98
C ILE A 16 -30.07 5.54 33.01
N ILE A 17 -29.47 5.64 34.18
CA ILE A 17 -28.00 5.65 34.34
C ILE A 17 -27.43 4.29 33.92
N GLY A 18 -27.99 3.19 34.41
CA GLY A 18 -27.56 1.85 34.06
C GLY A 18 -27.70 1.53 32.59
N GLY A 19 -28.85 1.88 32.00
CA GLY A 19 -29.09 1.74 30.55
C GLY A 19 -28.15 2.62 29.70
N GLY A 20 -27.90 3.84 30.14
CA GLY A 20 -26.97 4.76 29.48
C GLY A 20 -25.52 4.24 29.50
N MET A 21 -25.08 3.73 30.64
CA MET A 21 -23.73 3.13 30.74
C MET A 21 -23.58 1.89 29.86
N THR A 22 -24.63 1.04 29.80
CA THR A 22 -24.63 -0.13 28.93
C THR A 22 -24.55 0.25 27.46
N LEU A 23 -25.38 1.20 27.03
CA LEU A 23 -25.33 1.71 25.63
C LEU A 23 -23.97 2.32 25.28
N TRP A 24 -23.39 3.07 26.21
CA TRP A 24 -22.06 3.65 26.03
C TRP A 24 -20.99 2.56 25.88
N GLY A 25 -21.04 1.53 26.71
CA GLY A 25 -20.15 0.36 26.61
C GLY A 25 -20.27 -0.34 25.26
N VAL A 26 -21.50 -0.60 24.81
CA VAL A 26 -21.77 -1.22 23.50
C VAL A 26 -21.22 -0.36 22.36
N LEU A 27 -21.42 0.96 22.38
CA LEU A 27 -20.91 1.86 21.36
C LEU A 27 -19.37 1.87 21.30
N ILE A 28 -18.69 1.84 22.44
CA ILE A 28 -17.23 1.74 22.50
C ILE A 28 -16.76 0.41 21.90
N THR A 29 -17.42 -0.70 22.26
CA THR A 29 -17.08 -2.03 21.74
C THR A 29 -17.23 -2.07 20.22
N ILE A 30 -18.35 -1.62 19.68
CA ILE A 30 -18.59 -1.58 18.23
C ILE A 30 -17.52 -0.72 17.51
N ARG A 31 -17.13 0.42 18.09
CA ARG A 31 -16.08 1.25 17.51
C ARG A 31 -14.72 0.55 17.49
N ARG A 32 -14.37 -0.16 18.57
CA ARG A 32 -13.13 -0.94 18.67
C ARG A 32 -13.12 -2.09 17.67
N GLU A 33 -14.21 -2.86 17.57
CA GLU A 33 -14.34 -3.96 16.62
C GLU A 33 -14.24 -3.48 15.17
N LYS A 34 -14.91 -2.37 14.81
CA LYS A 34 -14.80 -1.77 13.48
C LYS A 34 -13.36 -1.34 13.17
N LYS A 35 -12.65 -0.78 14.14
CA LYS A 35 -11.26 -0.38 13.98
C LYS A 35 -10.37 -1.59 13.79
N ALA A 36 -10.50 -2.61 14.62
CA ALA A 36 -9.73 -3.86 14.51
C ALA A 36 -9.99 -4.58 13.18
N ALA A 37 -11.25 -4.68 12.74
CA ALA A 37 -11.61 -5.26 11.45
C ALA A 37 -11.03 -4.46 10.26
N TYR A 38 -10.96 -3.13 10.37
CA TYR A 38 -10.33 -2.29 9.35
C TYR A 38 -8.81 -2.49 9.31
N GLU A 39 -8.14 -2.53 10.46
CA GLU A 39 -6.70 -2.80 10.57
C GLU A 39 -6.35 -4.19 10.01
N GLN A 40 -7.16 -5.20 10.33
CA GLN A 40 -6.99 -6.54 9.78
C GLN A 40 -7.14 -6.57 8.25
N LYS A 41 -8.12 -5.84 7.71
CA LYS A 41 -8.26 -5.69 6.26
C LYS A 41 -7.03 -5.04 5.62
N ILE A 42 -6.49 -3.97 6.21
CA ILE A 42 -5.28 -3.32 5.69
C ILE A 42 -4.13 -4.33 5.63
N GLU A 43 -3.89 -5.10 6.69
CA GLU A 43 -2.83 -6.11 6.71
C GLU A 43 -3.07 -7.23 5.66
N GLU A 44 -4.32 -7.65 5.44
CA GLU A 44 -4.65 -8.64 4.41
C GLU A 44 -4.38 -8.13 2.98
N TYR A 45 -4.65 -6.84 2.73
CA TYR A 45 -4.52 -6.24 1.40
C TYR A 45 -3.15 -5.61 1.15
N LYS A 46 -2.32 -5.51 2.17
CA LYS A 46 -0.98 -4.96 2.07
C LYS A 46 -0.15 -5.73 1.05
N PRO A 47 0.38 -5.05 0.02
CA PRO A 47 1.29 -5.69 -0.91
C PRO A 47 2.62 -6.00 -0.21
N PHE A 48 3.17 -7.16 -0.51
CA PHE A 48 4.52 -7.53 -0.11
C PHE A 48 5.31 -7.84 -1.36
N LEU A 49 6.17 -6.91 -1.74
CA LEU A 49 7.03 -7.07 -2.91
C LEU A 49 8.41 -7.57 -2.46
N PHE A 50 8.93 -8.51 -3.19
CA PHE A 50 10.24 -9.11 -2.95
C PHE A 50 11.05 -9.12 -4.25
N SER A 51 12.30 -8.67 -4.19
CA SER A 51 13.22 -8.73 -5.32
C SER A 51 13.72 -10.15 -5.55
N LEU A 52 13.73 -10.56 -6.80
CA LEU A 52 14.29 -11.83 -7.22
C LEU A 52 15.67 -11.61 -7.83
N ASN A 53 16.65 -12.38 -7.39
CA ASN A 53 17.96 -12.42 -8.02
C ASN A 53 17.84 -12.82 -9.49
N GLU A 54 18.71 -12.29 -10.34
CA GLU A 54 18.76 -12.58 -11.76
C GLU A 54 18.86 -14.09 -12.08
N ASN A 55 19.49 -14.85 -11.20
CA ASN A 55 19.66 -16.30 -11.31
C ASN A 55 18.44 -17.11 -10.85
N ALA A 56 17.37 -16.47 -10.35
CA ALA A 56 16.16 -17.18 -9.95
C ALA A 56 15.50 -17.81 -11.18
N LYS A 57 15.29 -19.13 -11.12
CA LYS A 57 14.53 -19.83 -12.15
C LYS A 57 13.07 -19.42 -12.04
N VAL A 58 12.64 -18.57 -12.96
CA VAL A 58 11.24 -18.15 -13.08
C VAL A 58 10.69 -18.76 -14.36
N ASN A 59 9.48 -19.31 -14.27
CA ASN A 59 8.78 -19.76 -15.46
C ASN A 59 8.34 -18.53 -16.26
N LEU A 60 8.81 -18.42 -17.52
CA LEU A 60 8.51 -17.26 -18.39
C LEU A 60 7.01 -17.08 -18.64
N ASP A 61 6.24 -18.18 -18.64
CA ASP A 61 4.78 -18.14 -18.83
C ASP A 61 4.03 -17.46 -17.65
N GLU A 62 4.68 -17.35 -16.51
CA GLU A 62 4.12 -16.71 -15.30
C GLU A 62 4.63 -15.29 -15.09
N MET A 63 5.57 -14.84 -15.93
CA MET A 63 6.18 -13.53 -15.78
C MET A 63 5.41 -12.47 -16.58
N VAL A 64 5.13 -11.35 -15.92
CA VAL A 64 4.52 -10.17 -16.53
C VAL A 64 5.61 -9.11 -16.73
N PHE A 65 5.54 -8.37 -17.83
CA PHE A 65 6.49 -7.31 -18.14
C PHE A 65 5.78 -5.97 -17.95
N PHE A 66 6.39 -5.07 -17.19
CA PHE A 66 5.92 -3.69 -17.05
C PHE A 66 7.03 -2.74 -17.44
N THR A 67 6.68 -1.76 -18.25
CA THR A 67 7.59 -0.74 -18.73
C THR A 67 7.20 0.61 -18.12
N PHE A 68 8.16 1.28 -17.52
CA PHE A 68 8.01 2.61 -16.96
C PHE A 68 8.83 3.62 -17.75
N GLY A 69 8.28 4.80 -17.97
CA GLY A 69 8.98 5.89 -18.63
C GLY A 69 8.35 7.24 -18.31
N ARG A 70 9.04 8.28 -18.67
CA ARG A 70 8.53 9.65 -18.67
C ARG A 70 7.62 9.80 -19.87
N GLY A 71 6.44 10.40 -19.72
CA GLY A 71 5.46 10.57 -20.80
C GLY A 71 6.12 11.11 -22.07
N ILE A 72 5.67 10.63 -23.23
CA ILE A 72 6.28 10.79 -24.55
C ILE A 72 6.46 12.29 -24.88
N GLU A 73 7.68 12.80 -24.76
CA GLU A 73 8.14 13.95 -25.53
C GLU A 73 9.16 13.42 -26.55
N SER A 74 8.92 13.70 -27.84
CA SER A 74 9.53 13.03 -28.98
C SER A 74 11.01 13.36 -29.26
N ASP A 75 11.66 14.16 -28.43
CA ASP A 75 13.04 14.62 -28.62
C ASP A 75 13.98 14.16 -27.49
N ALA A 76 13.71 13.00 -26.91
CA ALA A 76 14.42 12.54 -25.75
C ALA A 76 15.88 12.14 -26.02
N PRO A 77 16.80 12.52 -25.13
CA PRO A 77 18.17 12.04 -25.12
C PRO A 77 18.26 10.53 -24.90
N ALA A 78 19.44 9.97 -25.06
CA ALA A 78 19.67 8.54 -24.94
C ALA A 78 19.17 8.00 -23.57
N PHE A 79 18.18 7.12 -23.62
CA PHE A 79 17.65 6.46 -22.42
C PHE A 79 18.61 5.39 -21.90
N ILE A 80 18.70 5.30 -20.59
CA ILE A 80 19.34 4.18 -19.91
C ILE A 80 18.22 3.27 -19.42
N SER A 81 18.32 1.98 -19.76
CA SER A 81 17.39 0.99 -19.20
C SER A 81 17.89 0.49 -17.84
N VAL A 82 17.00 0.49 -16.86
CA VAL A 82 17.21 -0.12 -15.55
C VAL A 82 16.21 -1.27 -15.42
N GLU A 83 16.70 -2.45 -15.04
CA GLU A 83 15.90 -3.66 -14.99
C GLU A 83 15.87 -4.28 -13.59
N GLY A 84 14.77 -4.90 -13.23
CA GLY A 84 14.67 -5.66 -11.99
C GLY A 84 13.48 -6.60 -11.99
N ARG A 85 13.59 -7.67 -11.22
CA ARG A 85 12.51 -8.65 -11.05
C ARG A 85 11.94 -8.56 -9.66
N ILE A 86 10.62 -8.41 -9.58
CA ILE A 86 9.89 -8.39 -8.34
C ILE A 86 8.78 -9.43 -8.33
N LYS A 87 8.51 -9.98 -7.16
CA LYS A 87 7.40 -10.90 -6.91
C LYS A 87 6.46 -10.29 -5.88
N ASN A 88 5.17 -10.31 -6.17
CA ASN A 88 4.17 -10.00 -5.16
C ASN A 88 3.91 -11.26 -4.31
N ILE A 89 4.41 -11.28 -3.09
CA ILE A 89 4.18 -12.35 -2.11
C ILE A 89 3.03 -12.01 -1.15
N GLY A 90 2.39 -10.86 -1.32
CA GLY A 90 1.17 -10.48 -0.61
C GLY A 90 -0.02 -11.35 -1.01
N GLN A 91 -1.09 -11.29 -0.23
CA GLN A 91 -2.28 -12.13 -0.45
C GLN A 91 -3.16 -11.63 -1.60
N LYS A 92 -3.05 -10.38 -1.99
CA LYS A 92 -3.90 -9.73 -3.00
C LYS A 92 -3.06 -9.09 -4.10
N ALA A 93 -3.72 -8.79 -5.21
CA ALA A 93 -3.13 -7.99 -6.28
C ALA A 93 -2.77 -6.58 -5.80
N CYS A 94 -1.77 -5.98 -6.40
CA CYS A 94 -1.39 -4.59 -6.19
C CYS A 94 -1.23 -3.85 -7.52
N ILE A 95 -1.29 -2.55 -7.46
CA ILE A 95 -1.14 -1.64 -8.60
C ILE A 95 0.21 -0.96 -8.47
N LEU A 96 1.11 -1.18 -9.41
CA LEU A 96 2.36 -0.45 -9.52
C LEU A 96 2.04 0.93 -10.12
N ASP A 97 2.06 1.96 -9.29
CA ASP A 97 1.48 3.27 -9.65
C ASP A 97 2.47 4.14 -10.41
N ARG A 98 3.64 4.35 -9.81
CA ARG A 98 4.69 5.21 -10.36
C ARG A 98 6.03 4.94 -9.68
N ILE A 99 7.09 5.43 -10.31
CA ILE A 99 8.43 5.47 -9.72
C ILE A 99 8.85 6.93 -9.67
N GLU A 100 9.29 7.41 -8.52
CA GLU A 100 9.75 8.78 -8.31
C GLU A 100 11.23 8.81 -7.96
N THR A 101 11.92 9.79 -8.52
CA THR A 101 13.27 10.23 -8.10
C THR A 101 13.17 11.66 -7.57
N SER A 102 14.31 12.27 -7.20
CA SER A 102 14.35 13.71 -6.83
C SER A 102 13.78 14.62 -7.90
N ASP A 103 13.97 14.27 -9.17
CA ASP A 103 13.77 15.18 -10.31
C ASP A 103 12.70 14.70 -11.30
N CYS A 104 12.37 13.41 -11.27
CA CYS A 104 11.50 12.79 -12.28
C CYS A 104 10.46 11.85 -11.68
N THR A 105 9.34 11.72 -12.41
CA THR A 105 8.32 10.71 -12.17
C THR A 105 8.16 9.85 -13.40
N TYR A 106 8.28 8.54 -13.25
CA TYR A 106 8.10 7.54 -14.30
C TYR A 106 6.76 6.85 -14.06
N ILE A 107 5.95 6.75 -15.11
CA ILE A 107 4.64 6.11 -15.10
C ILE A 107 4.66 4.84 -15.94
N PRO A 108 3.82 3.82 -15.63
CA PRO A 108 3.71 2.64 -16.45
C PRO A 108 3.07 2.96 -17.80
N PHE A 109 3.63 2.42 -18.89
CA PHE A 109 3.07 2.57 -20.23
C PHE A 109 1.91 1.61 -20.49
N ASP A 110 2.07 0.34 -20.10
CA ASP A 110 1.11 -0.71 -20.37
C ASP A 110 0.85 -1.51 -19.10
N GLY A 111 -0.38 -1.49 -18.60
CA GLY A 111 -0.81 -2.25 -17.46
C GLY A 111 0.06 -2.00 -16.22
N ASN A 112 -0.48 -2.24 -15.07
CA ASN A 112 0.26 -1.99 -13.83
C ASN A 112 -0.25 -2.86 -12.66
N ILE A 113 -1.04 -3.88 -12.95
CA ILE A 113 -1.61 -4.75 -11.93
C ILE A 113 -0.73 -5.99 -11.80
N LEU A 114 -0.20 -6.21 -10.60
CA LEU A 114 0.58 -7.38 -10.25
C LEU A 114 -0.21 -8.27 -9.28
N ASP A 115 -0.66 -9.40 -9.77
CA ASP A 115 -1.41 -10.38 -8.99
C ASP A 115 -0.55 -11.03 -7.89
N SER A 116 -1.23 -11.55 -6.88
CA SER A 116 -0.59 -12.34 -5.81
C SER A 116 0.14 -13.56 -6.40
N GLY A 117 1.36 -13.78 -5.93
CA GLY A 117 2.22 -14.89 -6.37
C GLY A 117 2.91 -14.66 -7.71
N ARG A 118 2.49 -13.68 -8.51
CA ARG A 118 3.08 -13.38 -9.81
C ARG A 118 4.44 -12.69 -9.69
N VAL A 119 5.28 -12.96 -10.69
CA VAL A 119 6.56 -12.27 -10.89
C VAL A 119 6.39 -11.26 -12.01
N CYS A 120 6.93 -10.07 -11.84
CA CYS A 120 7.07 -9.14 -12.95
C CYS A 120 8.52 -8.75 -13.16
N GLN A 121 8.88 -8.51 -14.40
CA GLN A 121 10.09 -7.81 -14.79
C GLN A 121 9.73 -6.36 -15.06
N LEU A 122 10.34 -5.46 -14.30
CA LEU A 122 10.21 -4.03 -14.52
C LEU A 122 11.35 -3.56 -15.42
N LEU A 123 11.01 -2.82 -16.45
CA LEU A 123 11.93 -2.12 -17.30
C LEU A 123 11.67 -0.61 -17.16
N ILE A 124 12.67 0.12 -16.72
CA ILE A 124 12.54 1.56 -16.48
C ILE A 124 13.45 2.28 -17.47
N TYR A 125 12.87 3.13 -18.31
CA TYR A 125 13.63 4.01 -19.20
C TYR A 125 13.91 5.32 -18.48
N ALA A 126 15.17 5.51 -18.05
CA ALA A 126 15.63 6.67 -17.32
C ALA A 126 16.49 7.57 -18.19
N GLU A 127 16.32 8.87 -18.07
CA GLU A 127 17.09 9.86 -18.83
C GLU A 127 18.39 10.25 -18.13
N THR A 128 18.45 10.19 -16.80
CA THR A 128 19.58 10.72 -16.01
C THR A 128 19.68 10.12 -14.63
N ASP A 129 20.77 10.44 -13.98
CA ASP A 129 21.14 10.26 -12.57
C ASP A 129 20.68 8.95 -11.88
N LEU A 130 21.43 7.90 -12.19
CA LEU A 130 21.26 6.61 -11.54
C LEU A 130 21.67 6.60 -10.05
N GLU A 131 22.35 7.65 -9.57
CA GLU A 131 22.76 7.81 -8.18
C GLU A 131 21.66 8.39 -7.30
N ALA A 132 20.57 8.91 -7.90
CA ALA A 132 19.44 9.44 -7.17
C ALA A 132 18.73 8.34 -6.35
N LYS A 133 18.02 8.78 -5.32
CA LYS A 133 17.13 7.90 -4.57
C LYS A 133 15.88 7.61 -5.40
N TRP A 134 15.60 6.35 -5.65
CA TRP A 134 14.45 5.87 -6.41
C TRP A 134 13.40 5.26 -5.49
N THR A 135 12.15 5.64 -5.67
CA THR A 135 11.04 5.15 -4.85
C THR A 135 9.91 4.64 -5.73
N LEU A 136 9.57 3.36 -5.59
CA LEU A 136 8.41 2.74 -6.23
C LEU A 136 7.17 2.93 -5.35
N PHE A 137 6.14 3.53 -5.90
CA PHE A 137 4.82 3.70 -5.28
C PHE A 137 3.88 2.60 -5.75
N VAL A 138 3.27 1.94 -4.80
CA VAL A 138 2.36 0.81 -5.03
C VAL A 138 1.06 1.08 -4.30
N ARG A 139 -0.07 0.79 -4.93
CA ARG A 139 -1.38 0.86 -4.30
C ARG A 139 -1.98 -0.52 -4.13
N ASP A 140 -2.65 -0.74 -3.00
CA ASP A 140 -3.52 -1.90 -2.85
C ASP A 140 -4.87 -1.67 -3.54
N VAL A 141 -5.69 -2.70 -3.60
CA VAL A 141 -7.04 -2.62 -4.19
C VAL A 141 -8.01 -1.76 -3.37
N LEU A 142 -7.67 -1.40 -2.14
CA LEU A 142 -8.43 -0.47 -1.30
C LEU A 142 -8.00 0.99 -1.53
N GLY A 143 -6.95 1.22 -2.34
CA GLY A 143 -6.40 2.53 -2.67
C GLY A 143 -5.41 3.09 -1.64
N ASN A 144 -4.94 2.28 -0.70
CA ASN A 144 -3.85 2.67 0.19
C ASN A 144 -2.53 2.64 -0.58
N GLU A 145 -1.64 3.59 -0.28
CA GLU A 145 -0.36 3.74 -0.96
C GLU A 145 0.80 3.26 -0.08
N TYR A 146 1.74 2.56 -0.69
CA TYR A 146 2.92 1.97 -0.07
C TYR A 146 4.15 2.37 -0.89
N ASN A 147 5.24 2.67 -0.20
CA ASN A 147 6.49 3.11 -0.83
C ASN A 147 7.57 2.06 -0.62
N TYR A 148 8.28 1.74 -1.70
CA TYR A 148 9.43 0.84 -1.70
C TYR A 148 10.64 1.58 -2.24
N GLU A 149 11.74 1.58 -1.50
CA GLU A 149 13.02 2.12 -1.96
C GLU A 149 13.69 1.12 -2.91
N LEU A 150 14.13 1.61 -4.07
CA LEU A 150 14.90 0.82 -5.03
C LEU A 150 16.39 1.07 -4.80
N LEU A 151 17.15 -0.01 -4.62
CA LEU A 151 18.59 0.01 -4.37
C LEU A 151 19.34 -0.44 -5.62
N ASN A 152 20.65 -0.13 -5.70
CA ASN A 152 21.58 -0.57 -6.75
C ASN A 152 21.23 -0.08 -8.17
N VAL A 153 20.42 0.96 -8.31
CA VAL A 153 19.98 1.48 -9.62
C VAL A 153 21.16 1.92 -10.48
N ALA A 154 22.26 2.40 -9.87
CA ALA A 154 23.48 2.77 -10.58
C ALA A 154 24.13 1.62 -11.39
N GLU A 155 23.88 0.37 -11.03
CA GLU A 155 24.35 -0.82 -11.73
C GLU A 155 23.40 -1.24 -12.88
N ARG A 156 22.42 -0.41 -13.22
CA ARG A 156 21.34 -0.68 -14.18
C ARG A 156 20.45 -1.85 -13.81
N SER A 157 20.53 -2.31 -12.59
CA SER A 157 19.65 -3.27 -11.97
C SER A 157 19.10 -2.68 -10.67
N PHE A 158 18.01 -3.23 -10.13
CA PHE A 158 17.53 -2.78 -8.84
C PHE A 158 17.07 -3.92 -7.96
N GLU A 159 17.16 -3.67 -6.65
CA GLU A 159 16.58 -4.48 -5.60
C GLU A 159 15.61 -3.63 -4.77
N ILE A 160 14.56 -4.24 -4.25
CA ILE A 160 13.63 -3.57 -3.35
C ILE A 160 14.12 -3.72 -1.93
N LYS A 161 14.25 -2.60 -1.22
CA LYS A 161 14.44 -2.60 0.23
C LYS A 161 13.13 -3.04 0.90
N ASN A 162 13.22 -4.06 1.76
CA ASN A 162 12.05 -4.67 2.42
C ASN A 162 11.36 -3.77 3.46
N GLU A 163 11.67 -2.49 3.52
CA GLU A 163 11.09 -1.53 4.44
C GLU A 163 9.95 -0.77 3.77
N VAL A 164 8.72 -1.12 4.12
CA VAL A 164 7.51 -0.52 3.53
C VAL A 164 7.02 0.62 4.39
N ILE A 165 6.95 1.82 3.84
CA ILE A 165 6.32 2.97 4.48
C ILE A 165 4.87 3.04 4.01
N TYR A 166 3.94 2.92 4.95
CA TYR A 166 2.49 2.99 4.71
C TYR A 166 1.99 4.44 4.85
N HIS A 167 1.28 4.93 3.85
CA HIS A 167 0.61 6.22 3.88
C HIS A 167 -0.92 6.05 3.86
N ASP A 168 -1.58 6.27 5.00
CA ASP A 168 -3.04 6.26 5.09
C ASP A 168 -3.63 7.56 4.53
N LYS A 169 -4.19 7.50 3.32
CA LYS A 169 -4.86 8.67 2.70
C LYS A 169 -6.09 9.18 3.47
N LYS A 170 -6.68 8.37 4.37
CA LYS A 170 -7.88 8.77 5.11
C LYS A 170 -7.59 9.68 6.31
N ARG A 171 -6.34 9.82 6.73
CA ARG A 171 -5.95 10.73 7.84
C ARG A 171 -5.69 12.18 7.43
N VAL A 172 -5.76 12.48 6.13
CA VAL A 172 -5.48 13.84 5.60
C VAL A 172 -6.77 14.65 5.36
N LYS A 173 -7.85 14.36 6.11
CA LYS A 173 -9.06 15.24 6.14
C LYS A 173 -9.40 15.66 7.54
#